data_33cd3e6cb885565ba2e95db379ce02c2
#
_entry.id   33cd3e6cb885565ba2e95db379ce02c2
#
_cell.length_a   1.000
_cell.length_b   1.000
_cell.length_c   1.000
_cell.angle_alpha   90.00
_cell.angle_beta   90.00
_cell.angle_gamma   90.00
#
_symmetry.space_group_name_H-M   'P 1'
#
loop_
_entity.id
_entity.type
_entity.pdbx_description
1 polymer ?
#
loop_
_entity_poly.entity_id
_entity_poly.type
_entity_poly.pdbx_seq_one_letter_code
_entity_poly.pdbx_strand_id
1 'polypeptide(L)'
;MLNFAYIDELSKQKFTITKNDLEKILSKAEDFVPLSFEEITLLLSIEKTEDLELLRDTALKVKKRVFGDRIVLFAPLYLSNECVNKCLYCGFQNGNIYEKRKTLTKEEALAEAKFLEKRGFKRALLVLAENKIKCGVDYIKSIVRELYDKSGLRILHINSAPMEVDELKELKKEGLGVFQVFQETYHKETFEKLHIKGKKSDFEYRLTCMDRAIKAGFNDVGIGCLLGLYDYKFDVLSTIAHSRYLKENFGTYPHTISVPRFRYAKGAKIETPPYPVNNFTFKKIVAVYRLAVPTAGIVISTREPATLRDEILYYGASQISAESKTSPG
;
A
#
# COMPACT_ATOMS: atom_id res chain seq x y z
N MET A 1 20.95 -0.69 -3.84
CA MET A 1 20.17 0.12 -4.81
C MET A 1 19.28 -0.82 -5.60
N LEU A 2 18.03 -0.46 -5.91
CA LEU A 2 17.10 -1.30 -6.66
C LEU A 2 17.58 -1.46 -8.11
N ASN A 3 17.69 -2.71 -8.59
CA ASN A 3 18.09 -2.99 -9.98
C ASN A 3 16.86 -3.13 -10.87
N PHE A 4 16.29 -2.00 -11.28
CA PHE A 4 15.09 -2.00 -12.13
C PHE A 4 15.32 -2.58 -13.53
N ALA A 5 16.53 -2.52 -14.07
CA ALA A 5 16.83 -3.13 -15.37
C ALA A 5 16.70 -4.66 -15.32
N TYR A 6 17.22 -5.30 -14.29
CA TYR A 6 17.07 -6.72 -14.07
C TYR A 6 15.61 -7.14 -13.83
N ILE A 7 14.87 -6.34 -13.05
CA ILE A 7 13.44 -6.57 -12.81
C ILE A 7 12.62 -6.45 -14.10
N ASP A 8 12.94 -5.47 -14.92
CA ASP A 8 12.28 -5.24 -16.22
C ASP A 8 12.52 -6.44 -17.17
N GLU A 9 13.76 -6.92 -17.22
CA GLU A 9 14.10 -8.13 -17.99
C GLU A 9 13.28 -9.33 -17.52
N LEU A 10 13.27 -9.63 -16.22
CA LEU A 10 12.50 -10.73 -15.64
C LEU A 10 11.00 -10.60 -15.90
N SER A 11 10.44 -9.41 -15.76
CA SER A 11 9.01 -9.19 -15.94
C SER A 11 8.52 -9.48 -17.36
N LYS A 12 9.38 -9.30 -18.36
CA LYS A 12 9.10 -9.51 -19.79
C LYS A 12 9.33 -10.96 -20.24
N GLN A 13 10.08 -11.73 -19.47
CA GLN A 13 10.32 -13.13 -19.82
C GLN A 13 9.04 -13.97 -19.75
N LYS A 14 8.87 -14.84 -20.72
CA LYS A 14 7.78 -15.83 -20.71
C LYS A 14 8.25 -17.09 -19.99
N PHE A 15 7.80 -17.26 -18.78
CA PHE A 15 8.03 -18.46 -18.01
C PHE A 15 6.80 -19.38 -18.06
N THR A 16 7.04 -20.67 -18.13
CA THR A 16 6.02 -21.70 -17.90
C THR A 16 6.43 -22.46 -16.66
N ILE A 17 5.62 -22.41 -15.62
CA ILE A 17 5.90 -23.16 -14.40
C ILE A 17 5.49 -24.62 -14.59
N THR A 18 6.39 -25.55 -14.26
CA THR A 18 6.05 -26.98 -14.18
C THR A 18 5.47 -27.30 -12.80
N LYS A 19 4.71 -28.39 -12.69
CA LYS A 19 4.18 -28.83 -11.40
C LYS A 19 5.29 -29.10 -10.37
N ASN A 20 6.39 -29.73 -10.80
CA ASN A 20 7.54 -29.98 -9.94
C ASN A 20 8.23 -28.70 -9.46
N ASP A 21 8.36 -27.68 -10.32
CA ASP A 21 8.91 -26.37 -9.91
C ASP A 21 8.00 -25.68 -8.92
N LEU A 22 6.68 -25.71 -9.18
CA LEU A 22 5.69 -25.15 -8.26
C LEU A 22 5.80 -25.80 -6.87
N GLU A 23 5.76 -27.13 -6.79
CA GLU A 23 5.85 -27.87 -5.52
C GLU A 23 7.15 -27.55 -4.76
N LYS A 24 8.30 -27.47 -5.44
CA LYS A 24 9.58 -27.09 -4.83
C LYS A 24 9.57 -25.68 -4.29
N ILE A 25 9.06 -24.70 -5.07
CA ILE A 25 9.00 -23.29 -4.66
C ILE A 25 8.05 -23.13 -3.46
N LEU A 26 6.90 -23.81 -3.48
CA LEU A 26 5.93 -23.75 -2.39
C LEU A 26 6.48 -24.37 -1.10
N SER A 27 7.16 -25.51 -1.17
CA SER A 27 7.82 -26.12 -0.02
C SER A 27 8.88 -25.18 0.60
N LYS A 28 9.72 -24.60 -0.26
CA LYS A 28 10.72 -23.60 0.15
C LYS A 28 10.10 -22.40 0.86
N ALA A 29 8.98 -21.89 0.32
CA ALA A 29 8.25 -20.75 0.92
C ALA A 29 7.59 -21.12 2.25
N GLU A 30 7.03 -22.34 2.39
CA GLU A 30 6.43 -22.83 3.65
C GLU A 30 7.48 -22.93 4.75
N ASP A 31 8.73 -23.22 4.43
CA ASP A 31 9.85 -23.25 5.37
C ASP A 31 10.52 -21.89 5.60
N PHE A 32 9.93 -20.81 5.10
CA PHE A 32 10.45 -19.43 5.18
C PHE A 32 11.83 -19.23 4.55
N VAL A 33 12.24 -20.10 3.62
CA VAL A 33 13.45 -19.90 2.83
C VAL A 33 13.17 -18.81 1.79
N PRO A 34 14.00 -17.76 1.69
CA PRO A 34 13.77 -16.68 0.73
C PRO A 34 13.72 -17.20 -0.72
N LEU A 35 12.67 -16.81 -1.44
CA LEU A 35 12.51 -17.12 -2.85
C LEU A 35 13.41 -16.24 -3.70
N SER A 36 14.00 -16.75 -4.78
CA SER A 36 14.71 -15.92 -5.76
C SER A 36 13.70 -15.08 -6.59
N PHE A 37 14.19 -14.08 -7.34
CA PHE A 37 13.30 -13.31 -8.22
C PHE A 37 12.78 -14.15 -9.39
N GLU A 38 13.56 -15.13 -9.88
CA GLU A 38 13.14 -16.09 -10.89
C GLU A 38 12.00 -16.99 -10.36
N GLU A 39 12.14 -17.52 -9.14
CA GLU A 39 11.09 -18.30 -8.47
C GLU A 39 9.80 -17.48 -8.30
N ILE A 40 9.92 -16.21 -7.90
CA ILE A 40 8.78 -15.30 -7.78
C ILE A 40 8.15 -15.06 -9.16
N THR A 41 8.95 -14.89 -10.21
CA THR A 41 8.45 -14.69 -11.57
C THR A 41 7.74 -15.96 -12.09
N LEU A 42 8.24 -17.14 -11.76
CA LEU A 42 7.55 -18.40 -12.03
C LEU A 42 6.18 -18.47 -11.34
N LEU A 43 6.08 -18.09 -10.07
CA LEU A 43 4.77 -18.00 -9.37
C LEU A 43 3.84 -16.99 -10.04
N LEU A 44 4.36 -15.85 -10.52
CA LEU A 44 3.57 -14.85 -11.24
C LEU A 44 3.14 -15.32 -12.64
N SER A 45 3.74 -16.38 -13.19
CA SER A 45 3.35 -16.99 -14.48
C SER A 45 2.23 -18.03 -14.37
N ILE A 46 1.74 -18.35 -13.19
CA ILE A 46 0.63 -19.29 -12.98
C ILE A 46 -0.63 -18.79 -13.73
N GLU A 47 -1.21 -19.68 -14.56
CA GLU A 47 -2.43 -19.41 -15.34
C GLU A 47 -3.55 -20.43 -15.06
N LYS A 48 -3.22 -21.58 -14.46
CA LYS A 48 -4.19 -22.64 -14.15
C LYS A 48 -4.79 -22.45 -12.77
N THR A 49 -6.07 -22.76 -12.64
CA THR A 49 -6.80 -22.66 -11.37
C THR A 49 -6.25 -23.61 -10.32
N GLU A 50 -5.90 -24.83 -10.71
CA GLU A 50 -5.34 -25.85 -9.80
C GLU A 50 -4.01 -25.38 -9.18
N ASP A 51 -3.14 -24.76 -9.98
CA ASP A 51 -1.86 -24.21 -9.51
C ASP A 51 -2.07 -23.01 -8.59
N LEU A 52 -3.09 -22.17 -8.88
CA LEU A 52 -3.48 -21.04 -8.03
C LEU A 52 -4.02 -21.52 -6.69
N GLU A 53 -4.74 -22.65 -6.64
CA GLU A 53 -5.22 -23.23 -5.39
C GLU A 53 -4.08 -23.75 -4.52
N LEU A 54 -3.08 -24.42 -5.10
CA LEU A 54 -1.87 -24.84 -4.39
C LEU A 54 -1.12 -23.63 -3.81
N LEU A 55 -0.99 -22.56 -4.61
CA LEU A 55 -0.39 -21.30 -4.16
C LEU A 55 -1.17 -20.69 -3.00
N ARG A 56 -2.52 -20.67 -3.08
CA ARG A 56 -3.43 -20.22 -2.01
C ARG A 56 -3.19 -20.98 -0.71
N ASP A 57 -3.18 -22.30 -0.79
CA ASP A 57 -3.10 -23.15 0.40
C ASP A 57 -1.77 -22.94 1.14
N THR A 58 -0.67 -22.82 0.40
CA THR A 58 0.63 -22.49 0.98
C THR A 58 0.64 -21.06 1.56
N ALA A 59 0.09 -20.07 0.84
CA ALA A 59 0.00 -18.70 1.35
C ALA A 59 -0.83 -18.62 2.64
N LEU A 60 -1.92 -19.39 2.74
CA LEU A 60 -2.73 -19.49 3.94
C LEU A 60 -1.95 -20.11 5.12
N LYS A 61 -1.19 -21.18 4.89
CA LYS A 61 -0.33 -21.79 5.92
C LYS A 61 0.72 -20.79 6.42
N VAL A 62 1.43 -20.12 5.52
CA VAL A 62 2.43 -19.10 5.86
C VAL A 62 1.79 -17.97 6.65
N LYS A 63 0.62 -17.46 6.20
CA LYS A 63 -0.14 -16.44 6.96
C LYS A 63 -0.46 -16.90 8.37
N LYS A 64 -0.99 -18.14 8.53
CA LYS A 64 -1.36 -18.69 9.85
C LYS A 64 -0.16 -18.84 10.76
N ARG A 65 0.99 -19.25 10.24
CA ARG A 65 2.24 -19.36 11.04
C ARG A 65 2.74 -18.00 11.54
N VAL A 66 2.55 -16.92 10.77
CA VAL A 66 3.02 -15.57 11.12
C VAL A 66 1.99 -14.77 11.93
N PHE A 67 0.73 -14.80 11.54
CA PHE A 67 -0.32 -13.93 12.09
C PHE A 67 -1.40 -14.69 12.88
N GLY A 68 -1.39 -16.02 12.84
CA GLY A 68 -2.51 -16.84 13.35
C GLY A 68 -3.77 -16.60 12.54
N ASP A 69 -4.92 -16.62 13.20
CA ASP A 69 -6.22 -16.34 12.61
C ASP A 69 -6.61 -14.85 12.70
N ARG A 70 -5.69 -14.01 13.17
CA ARG A 70 -5.95 -12.57 13.36
C ARG A 70 -6.01 -11.84 12.03
N ILE A 71 -7.00 -10.94 11.94
CA ILE A 71 -7.13 -9.97 10.87
C ILE A 71 -7.14 -8.59 11.49
N VAL A 72 -6.30 -7.69 10.99
CA VAL A 72 -6.29 -6.30 11.43
C VAL A 72 -7.34 -5.53 10.68
N LEU A 73 -8.31 -4.97 11.43
CA LEU A 73 -9.28 -4.02 10.90
C LEU A 73 -8.86 -2.60 11.29
N PHE A 74 -8.91 -1.69 10.33
CA PHE A 74 -8.69 -0.27 10.55
C PHE A 74 -9.61 0.56 9.66
N ALA A 75 -9.89 1.77 10.08
CA ALA A 75 -10.68 2.71 9.29
C ALA A 75 -9.79 3.83 8.74
N PRO A 76 -9.86 4.14 7.43
CA PRO A 76 -9.24 5.36 6.91
C PRO A 76 -10.08 6.58 7.31
N LEU A 77 -9.42 7.58 7.87
CA LEU A 77 -9.98 8.88 8.19
C LEU A 77 -9.36 9.92 7.25
N TYR A 78 -10.14 10.38 6.27
CA TYR A 78 -9.68 11.34 5.28
C TYR A 78 -9.71 12.75 5.86
N LEU A 79 -8.55 13.31 6.16
CA LEU A 79 -8.41 14.63 6.77
C LEU A 79 -8.41 15.76 5.74
N SER A 80 -7.86 15.50 4.54
CA SER A 80 -7.77 16.52 3.50
C SER A 80 -7.70 15.90 2.09
N ASN A 81 -8.48 16.47 1.15
CA ASN A 81 -8.37 16.22 -0.28
C ASN A 81 -7.76 17.40 -1.06
N GLU A 82 -7.26 18.40 -0.35
CA GLU A 82 -6.55 19.56 -0.92
C GLU A 82 -5.18 19.11 -1.45
N CYS A 83 -5.03 19.05 -2.78
CA CYS A 83 -3.82 18.56 -3.42
C CYS A 83 -3.24 19.57 -4.40
N VAL A 84 -1.91 19.73 -4.38
CA VAL A 84 -1.17 20.58 -5.34
C VAL A 84 -0.70 19.80 -6.58
N ASN A 85 -0.74 18.46 -6.52
CA ASN A 85 -0.27 17.60 -7.58
C ASN A 85 -1.31 17.39 -8.68
N LYS A 86 -0.84 17.07 -9.88
CA LYS A 86 -1.68 16.72 -11.02
C LYS A 86 -1.37 15.31 -11.51
N CYS A 87 -1.96 14.33 -10.82
CA CYS A 87 -1.85 12.92 -11.15
C CYS A 87 -3.05 12.51 -12.03
N LEU A 88 -2.79 11.98 -13.22
CA LEU A 88 -3.83 11.76 -14.24
C LEU A 88 -4.95 10.77 -13.83
N TYR A 89 -4.67 9.90 -12.86
CA TYR A 89 -5.59 8.86 -12.37
C TYR A 89 -6.32 9.23 -11.07
N CYS A 90 -5.96 10.36 -10.43
CA CYS A 90 -6.41 10.66 -9.08
C CYS A 90 -7.58 11.65 -9.05
N GLY A 91 -8.62 11.35 -8.28
CA GLY A 91 -9.74 12.26 -8.04
C GLY A 91 -9.33 13.54 -7.31
N PHE A 92 -8.29 13.50 -6.48
CA PHE A 92 -7.79 14.67 -5.75
C PHE A 92 -6.82 15.54 -6.56
N GLN A 93 -6.58 15.23 -7.84
CA GLN A 93 -5.69 16.03 -8.68
C GLN A 93 -6.07 17.51 -8.68
N ASN A 94 -5.06 18.37 -8.70
CA ASN A 94 -5.27 19.81 -8.84
C ASN A 94 -5.98 20.13 -10.18
N GLY A 95 -7.07 20.90 -10.10
CA GLY A 95 -7.91 21.23 -11.25
C GLY A 95 -9.10 20.28 -11.48
N ASN A 96 -9.31 19.26 -10.65
CA ASN A 96 -10.56 18.50 -10.70
C ASN A 96 -11.71 19.33 -10.10
N ILE A 97 -12.62 19.79 -10.97
CA ILE A 97 -13.78 20.63 -10.61
C ILE A 97 -14.94 19.82 -9.99
N TYR A 98 -14.93 18.52 -10.14
CA TYR A 98 -15.96 17.64 -9.58
C TYR A 98 -15.73 17.28 -8.12
N GLU A 99 -14.54 17.59 -7.59
CA GLU A 99 -14.18 17.28 -6.20
C GLU A 99 -14.27 18.55 -5.33
N LYS A 100 -15.17 18.53 -4.37
CA LYS A 100 -15.25 19.62 -3.37
C LYS A 100 -14.05 19.56 -2.44
N ARG A 101 -13.21 20.60 -2.47
CA ARG A 101 -12.00 20.67 -1.64
C ARG A 101 -12.33 20.93 -0.20
N LYS A 102 -11.75 20.13 0.69
CA LYS A 102 -11.95 20.25 2.12
C LYS A 102 -10.71 19.78 2.89
N THR A 103 -10.36 20.51 3.92
CA THR A 103 -9.46 20.10 4.99
C THR A 103 -10.25 20.19 6.27
N LEU A 104 -10.35 19.10 7.04
CA LEU A 104 -11.15 19.05 8.27
C LEU A 104 -10.56 19.96 9.33
N THR A 105 -11.43 20.61 10.10
CA THR A 105 -11.04 21.25 11.36
C THR A 105 -10.74 20.18 12.41
N LYS A 106 -10.20 20.59 13.57
CA LYS A 106 -9.99 19.67 14.71
C LYS A 106 -11.30 19.05 15.19
N GLU A 107 -12.34 19.87 15.26
CA GLU A 107 -13.68 19.48 15.72
C GLU A 107 -14.31 18.48 14.75
N GLU A 108 -14.18 18.71 13.44
CA GLU A 108 -14.66 17.78 12.41
C GLU A 108 -13.89 16.46 12.47
N ALA A 109 -12.56 16.50 12.53
CA ALA A 109 -11.73 15.29 12.64
C ALA A 109 -12.04 14.48 13.91
N LEU A 110 -12.27 15.17 15.05
CA LEU A 110 -12.68 14.55 16.30
C LEU A 110 -14.07 13.91 16.19
N ALA A 111 -15.01 14.55 15.51
CA ALA A 111 -16.36 14.00 15.29
C ALA A 111 -16.29 12.70 14.48
N GLU A 112 -15.50 12.66 13.40
CA GLU A 112 -15.25 11.46 12.61
C GLU A 112 -14.57 10.37 13.46
N ALA A 113 -13.56 10.71 14.25
CA ALA A 113 -12.87 9.77 15.14
C ALA A 113 -13.81 9.15 16.18
N LYS A 114 -14.71 9.96 16.80
CA LYS A 114 -15.72 9.48 17.74
C LYS A 114 -16.76 8.59 17.06
N PHE A 115 -17.11 8.86 15.80
CA PHE A 115 -17.95 7.96 15.02
C PHE A 115 -17.29 6.61 14.86
N LEU A 116 -16.00 6.56 14.45
CA LEU A 116 -15.24 5.34 14.34
C LEU A 116 -15.12 4.60 15.69
N GLU A 117 -14.89 5.33 16.76
CA GLU A 117 -14.85 4.77 18.12
C GLU A 117 -16.16 4.07 18.51
N LYS A 118 -17.31 4.69 18.23
CA LYS A 118 -18.65 4.10 18.47
C LYS A 118 -18.86 2.82 17.66
N ARG A 119 -18.24 2.70 16.48
CA ARG A 119 -18.22 1.50 15.65
C ARG A 119 -17.24 0.43 16.15
N GLY A 120 -16.52 0.69 17.24
CA GLY A 120 -15.58 -0.24 17.87
C GLY A 120 -14.14 -0.15 17.36
N PHE A 121 -13.83 0.77 16.44
CA PHE A 121 -12.46 0.92 15.96
C PHE A 121 -11.55 1.53 17.04
N LYS A 122 -10.35 0.98 17.18
CA LYS A 122 -9.27 1.50 18.02
C LYS A 122 -8.08 1.98 17.19
N ARG A 123 -8.14 1.77 15.88
CA ARG A 123 -7.11 2.15 14.91
C ARG A 123 -7.71 2.98 13.80
N ALA A 124 -7.02 4.04 13.42
CA ALA A 124 -7.34 4.81 12.23
C ALA A 124 -6.10 5.03 11.37
N LEU A 125 -6.30 5.07 10.05
CA LEU A 125 -5.32 5.52 9.08
C LEU A 125 -5.70 6.94 8.66
N LEU A 126 -4.93 7.92 9.10
CA LEU A 126 -5.09 9.31 8.68
C LEU A 126 -4.65 9.44 7.22
N VAL A 127 -5.53 9.95 6.36
CA VAL A 127 -5.25 10.08 4.92
C VAL A 127 -5.29 11.55 4.52
N LEU A 128 -4.22 12.02 3.88
CA LEU A 128 -4.10 13.39 3.42
C LEU A 128 -3.58 13.44 1.99
N ALA A 129 -4.16 14.33 1.20
CA ALA A 129 -3.57 14.77 -0.05
C ALA A 129 -2.34 15.66 0.22
N GLU A 130 -1.56 15.94 -0.80
CA GLU A 130 -0.33 16.71 -0.67
C GLU A 130 -0.59 18.22 -0.80
N ASN A 131 -0.57 18.92 0.33
CA ASN A 131 -0.60 20.39 0.38
C ASN A 131 0.04 20.87 1.69
N LYS A 132 1.31 21.27 1.65
CA LYS A 132 2.05 21.70 2.85
C LYS A 132 1.44 22.92 3.54
N ILE A 133 0.73 23.79 2.81
CA ILE A 133 0.12 25.01 3.38
C ILE A 133 -1.16 24.67 4.14
N LYS A 134 -2.00 23.78 3.57
CA LYS A 134 -3.32 23.45 4.13
C LYS A 134 -3.28 22.32 5.15
N CYS A 135 -2.45 21.31 4.92
CA CYS A 135 -2.38 20.11 5.73
C CYS A 135 -0.91 19.62 5.93
N GLY A 136 -0.02 20.57 6.27
CA GLY A 136 1.38 20.29 6.59
C GLY A 136 1.58 19.72 7.99
N VAL A 137 2.84 19.64 8.42
CA VAL A 137 3.25 18.98 9.68
C VAL A 137 2.52 19.55 10.89
N ASP A 138 2.42 20.86 11.04
CA ASP A 138 1.76 21.47 12.22
C ASP A 138 0.26 21.14 12.28
N TYR A 139 -0.42 21.12 11.12
CA TYR A 139 -1.80 20.65 11.04
C TYR A 139 -1.91 19.19 11.50
N ILE A 140 -1.08 18.29 10.95
CA ILE A 140 -1.09 16.86 11.30
C ILE A 140 -0.85 16.68 12.80
N LYS A 141 0.17 17.34 13.38
CA LYS A 141 0.46 17.32 14.82
C LYS A 141 -0.75 17.73 15.63
N SER A 142 -1.40 18.83 15.23
CA SER A 142 -2.56 19.37 15.94
C SER A 142 -3.74 18.39 15.94
N ILE A 143 -3.97 17.69 14.81
CA ILE A 143 -5.01 16.66 14.70
C ILE A 143 -4.67 15.44 15.54
N VAL A 144 -3.43 14.93 15.44
CA VAL A 144 -3.00 13.73 16.18
C VAL A 144 -3.16 13.92 17.68
N ARG A 145 -2.74 15.07 18.23
CA ARG A 145 -2.95 15.42 19.65
C ARG A 145 -4.42 15.44 20.01
N GLU A 146 -5.24 16.15 19.24
CA GLU A 146 -6.68 16.22 19.47
C GLU A 146 -7.34 14.84 19.51
N LEU A 147 -6.97 13.96 18.58
CA LEU A 147 -7.54 12.62 18.51
C LEU A 147 -7.08 11.73 19.67
N TYR A 148 -5.81 11.76 20.06
CA TYR A 148 -5.32 10.99 21.21
C TYR A 148 -5.90 11.48 22.54
N ASP A 149 -6.05 12.79 22.71
CA ASP A 149 -6.53 13.39 23.95
C ASP A 149 -8.04 13.19 24.14
N LYS A 150 -8.84 13.26 23.05
CA LYS A 150 -10.30 13.39 23.15
C LYS A 150 -11.11 12.28 22.50
N SER A 151 -10.45 11.25 21.90
CA SER A 151 -11.13 10.08 21.36
C SER A 151 -10.63 8.77 21.98
N GLY A 152 -11.37 7.69 21.73
CA GLY A 152 -10.98 6.34 22.14
C GLY A 152 -10.03 5.62 21.17
N LEU A 153 -9.54 6.31 20.13
CA LEU A 153 -8.52 5.76 19.24
C LEU A 153 -7.19 5.62 19.99
N ARG A 154 -6.50 4.50 19.76
CA ARG A 154 -5.24 4.16 20.47
C ARG A 154 -4.04 4.05 19.53
N ILE A 155 -4.30 3.86 18.24
CA ILE A 155 -3.26 3.68 17.23
C ILE A 155 -3.64 4.53 16.01
N LEU A 156 -2.83 5.52 15.72
CA LEU A 156 -2.95 6.35 14.53
C LEU A 156 -1.79 6.05 13.58
N HIS A 157 -2.13 5.72 12.35
CA HIS A 157 -1.21 5.59 11.24
C HIS A 157 -1.43 6.75 10.28
N ILE A 158 -0.50 6.98 9.37
CA ILE A 158 -0.64 8.07 8.39
C ILE A 158 -0.24 7.63 6.98
N ASN A 159 -1.08 8.00 6.02
CA ASN A 159 -0.79 7.97 4.59
C ASN A 159 -0.86 9.39 4.06
N SER A 160 0.28 9.96 3.74
CA SER A 160 0.40 11.35 3.30
C SER A 160 1.45 11.50 2.19
N ALA A 161 1.90 12.73 1.95
CA ALA A 161 3.00 13.00 1.04
C ALA A 161 4.36 12.61 1.65
N PRO A 162 5.41 12.38 0.82
CA PRO A 162 6.78 12.32 1.29
C PRO A 162 7.20 13.60 2.03
N MET A 163 8.00 13.42 3.09
CA MET A 163 8.47 14.50 3.97
C MET A 163 9.98 14.37 4.23
N GLU A 164 10.57 15.44 4.72
CA GLU A 164 11.96 15.44 5.18
C GLU A 164 12.11 14.74 6.54
N VAL A 165 13.34 14.33 6.86
CA VAL A 165 13.63 13.58 8.10
C VAL A 165 13.16 14.34 9.33
N ASP A 166 13.40 15.65 9.40
CA ASP A 166 13.03 16.44 10.58
C ASP A 166 11.50 16.64 10.69
N GLU A 167 10.79 16.81 9.57
CA GLU A 167 9.34 16.81 9.51
C GLU A 167 8.77 15.48 10.06
N LEU A 168 9.36 14.36 9.63
CA LEU A 168 8.95 13.02 10.08
C LEU A 168 9.29 12.75 11.55
N LYS A 169 10.41 13.26 12.07
CA LYS A 169 10.73 13.20 13.51
C LYS A 169 9.67 13.91 14.37
N GLU A 170 9.21 15.07 13.91
CA GLU A 170 8.15 15.80 14.60
C GLU A 170 6.85 14.98 14.66
N LEU A 171 6.47 14.36 13.55
CA LEU A 171 5.28 13.50 13.52
C LEU A 171 5.44 12.23 14.36
N LYS A 172 6.64 11.64 14.39
CA LYS A 172 6.92 10.46 15.23
C LYS A 172 6.78 10.76 16.72
N LYS A 173 7.21 11.94 17.15
CA LYS A 173 7.06 12.39 18.55
C LYS A 173 5.61 12.48 18.99
N GLU A 174 4.68 12.74 18.07
CA GLU A 174 3.22 12.76 18.37
C GLU A 174 2.61 11.36 18.52
N GLY A 175 3.40 10.29 18.39
CA GLY A 175 2.92 8.92 18.62
C GLY A 175 2.37 8.21 17.39
N LEU A 176 2.59 8.72 16.18
CA LEU A 176 2.20 8.02 14.94
C LEU A 176 2.93 6.67 14.83
N GLY A 177 2.16 5.61 14.54
CA GLY A 177 2.67 4.24 14.48
C GLY A 177 3.35 3.91 13.16
N VAL A 178 2.59 3.90 12.06
CA VAL A 178 3.08 3.57 10.71
C VAL A 178 3.03 4.79 9.81
N PHE A 179 4.10 5.03 9.08
CA PHE A 179 4.13 6.00 7.99
C PHE A 179 4.05 5.28 6.65
N GLN A 180 3.09 5.66 5.80
CA GLN A 180 2.82 4.99 4.53
C GLN A 180 2.87 5.97 3.37
N VAL A 181 3.61 5.61 2.32
CA VAL A 181 3.57 6.28 1.02
C VAL A 181 3.68 5.23 -0.08
N PHE A 182 2.71 5.22 -0.99
CA PHE A 182 2.75 4.29 -2.11
C PHE A 182 3.55 4.87 -3.26
N GLN A 183 4.41 4.05 -3.87
CA GLN A 183 5.18 4.45 -5.06
C GLN A 183 4.26 4.65 -6.28
N GLU A 184 3.10 4.05 -6.26
CA GLU A 184 2.09 4.00 -7.32
C GLU A 184 2.48 3.06 -8.45
N THR A 185 3.59 3.32 -9.14
CA THR A 185 4.30 2.39 -10.02
C THR A 185 5.80 2.61 -9.87
N TYR A 186 6.57 1.55 -9.96
CA TYR A 186 8.04 1.59 -9.96
C TYR A 186 8.63 1.81 -11.35
N HIS A 187 7.81 1.75 -12.42
CA HIS A 187 8.26 2.04 -13.77
C HIS A 187 8.38 3.55 -13.98
N LYS A 188 9.63 4.03 -14.00
CA LYS A 188 9.94 5.46 -13.96
C LYS A 188 9.28 6.27 -15.08
N GLU A 189 9.37 5.79 -16.33
CA GLU A 189 8.76 6.49 -17.47
C GLU A 189 7.23 6.60 -17.33
N THR A 190 6.56 5.54 -16.85
CA THR A 190 5.12 5.57 -16.59
C THR A 190 4.80 6.50 -15.44
N PHE A 191 5.61 6.48 -14.38
CA PHE A 191 5.44 7.37 -13.24
C PHE A 191 5.50 8.84 -13.67
N GLU A 192 6.51 9.24 -14.46
CA GLU A 192 6.70 10.61 -14.95
C GLU A 192 5.55 11.05 -15.86
N LYS A 193 5.07 10.17 -16.75
CA LYS A 193 3.90 10.44 -17.61
C LYS A 193 2.61 10.64 -16.83
N LEU A 194 2.46 10.00 -15.68
CA LEU A 194 1.24 10.04 -14.87
C LEU A 194 1.22 11.19 -13.85
N HIS A 195 2.38 11.67 -13.42
CA HIS A 195 2.55 12.70 -12.39
C HIS A 195 3.11 13.99 -13.00
N ILE A 196 2.27 14.69 -13.77
CA ILE A 196 2.69 15.78 -14.67
C ILE A 196 2.99 17.12 -13.97
N LYS A 197 2.63 17.29 -12.69
CA LYS A 197 2.87 18.54 -11.93
C LYS A 197 2.84 18.28 -10.43
N GLY A 198 3.64 19.06 -9.70
CA GLY A 198 3.75 19.06 -8.25
C GLY A 198 4.88 18.18 -7.73
N LYS A 199 5.08 18.14 -6.43
CA LYS A 199 6.17 17.38 -5.79
C LYS A 199 6.10 15.88 -6.03
N LYS A 200 4.90 15.35 -6.27
CA LYS A 200 4.71 13.94 -6.57
C LYS A 200 5.34 13.53 -7.92
N SER A 201 5.72 14.46 -8.79
CA SER A 201 6.45 14.16 -10.03
C SER A 201 7.91 13.74 -9.80
N ASP A 202 8.47 14.00 -8.62
CA ASP A 202 9.83 13.57 -8.26
C ASP A 202 9.83 12.09 -7.85
N PHE A 203 10.23 11.24 -8.79
CA PHE A 203 10.27 9.79 -8.62
C PHE A 203 11.22 9.35 -7.50
N GLU A 204 12.44 9.88 -7.49
CA GLU A 204 13.48 9.48 -6.53
C GLU A 204 13.15 9.96 -5.11
N TYR A 205 12.64 11.18 -4.99
CA TYR A 205 12.20 11.71 -3.71
C TYR A 205 11.08 10.86 -3.10
N ARG A 206 10.18 10.34 -3.94
CA ARG A 206 9.12 9.45 -3.49
C ARG A 206 9.64 8.06 -3.16
N LEU A 207 10.48 7.48 -4.01
CA LEU A 207 11.07 6.15 -3.83
C LEU A 207 11.85 6.04 -2.50
N THR A 208 12.63 7.06 -2.17
CA THR A 208 13.45 7.08 -0.95
C THR A 208 12.72 7.59 0.29
N CYS A 209 11.39 7.72 0.23
CA CYS A 209 10.60 8.25 1.34
C CYS A 209 10.65 7.37 2.59
N MET A 210 10.66 6.05 2.43
CA MET A 210 10.73 5.11 3.55
C MET A 210 12.08 5.14 4.25
N ASP A 211 13.17 5.40 3.52
CA ASP A 211 14.50 5.60 4.09
C ASP A 211 14.50 6.78 5.07
N ARG A 212 13.87 7.89 4.66
CA ARG A 212 13.73 9.08 5.53
C ARG A 212 12.84 8.80 6.74
N ALA A 213 11.76 8.05 6.55
CA ALA A 213 10.87 7.70 7.65
C ALA A 213 11.57 6.83 8.70
N ILE A 214 12.34 5.83 8.26
CA ILE A 214 13.10 4.96 9.19
C ILE A 214 14.19 5.77 9.89
N LYS A 215 14.92 6.62 9.18
CA LYS A 215 15.91 7.54 9.78
C LYS A 215 15.30 8.52 10.78
N ALA A 216 14.02 8.85 10.63
CA ALA A 216 13.27 9.68 11.56
C ALA A 216 12.75 8.90 12.79
N GLY A 217 12.95 7.57 12.86
CA GLY A 217 12.55 6.73 13.98
C GLY A 217 11.23 5.98 13.79
N PHE A 218 10.64 5.95 12.59
CA PHE A 218 9.53 5.05 12.29
C PHE A 218 10.07 3.63 12.13
N ASN A 219 9.77 2.74 13.06
CA ASN A 219 10.13 1.32 12.93
C ASN A 219 9.22 0.59 11.92
N ASP A 220 8.01 1.11 11.75
CA ASP A 220 6.98 0.55 10.89
C ASP A 220 6.68 1.49 9.72
N VAL A 221 6.91 1.02 8.50
CA VAL A 221 6.64 1.74 7.26
C VAL A 221 5.72 0.94 6.34
N GLY A 222 4.97 1.60 5.49
CA GLY A 222 4.07 0.96 4.53
C GLY A 222 4.36 1.38 3.10
N ILE A 223 4.46 0.39 2.22
CA ILE A 223 4.70 0.57 0.78
C ILE A 223 3.55 -0.01 -0.04
N GLY A 224 3.57 0.23 -1.34
CA GLY A 224 2.61 -0.35 -2.28
C GLY A 224 2.68 0.29 -3.65
N CYS A 225 1.99 -0.34 -4.59
CA CYS A 225 1.75 0.19 -5.93
C CYS A 225 0.25 0.17 -6.24
N LEU A 226 -0.19 1.02 -7.17
CA LEU A 226 -1.55 1.02 -7.69
C LEU A 226 -1.60 0.10 -8.91
N LEU A 227 -2.06 -1.13 -8.68
CA LEU A 227 -2.14 -2.15 -9.72
C LEU A 227 -3.04 -1.69 -10.88
N GLY A 228 -2.50 -1.74 -12.09
CA GLY A 228 -3.18 -1.32 -13.31
C GLY A 228 -2.58 -0.08 -13.98
N LEU A 229 -1.65 0.61 -13.37
CA LEU A 229 -0.93 1.74 -13.99
C LEU A 229 0.16 1.27 -14.95
N TYR A 230 0.84 0.18 -14.61
CA TYR A 230 1.85 -0.49 -15.42
C TYR A 230 1.72 -2.00 -15.30
N ASP A 231 2.60 -2.76 -15.97
CA ASP A 231 2.64 -4.22 -15.88
C ASP A 231 2.79 -4.69 -14.43
N TYR A 232 1.85 -5.54 -14.00
CA TYR A 232 1.82 -5.98 -12.61
C TYR A 232 3.02 -6.82 -12.20
N LYS A 233 3.64 -7.59 -13.14
CA LYS A 233 4.83 -8.39 -12.81
C LYS A 233 5.98 -7.47 -12.42
N PHE A 234 6.20 -6.42 -13.21
CA PHE A 234 7.21 -5.41 -12.91
C PHE A 234 6.98 -4.75 -11.56
N ASP A 235 5.76 -4.24 -11.29
CA ASP A 235 5.45 -3.54 -10.05
C ASP A 235 5.49 -4.46 -8.81
N VAL A 236 5.06 -5.72 -8.94
CA VAL A 236 5.14 -6.71 -7.85
C VAL A 236 6.59 -7.07 -7.53
N LEU A 237 7.40 -7.39 -8.54
CA LEU A 237 8.82 -7.68 -8.35
C LEU A 237 9.57 -6.49 -7.75
N SER A 238 9.27 -5.28 -8.22
CA SER A 238 9.86 -4.03 -7.68
C SER A 238 9.45 -3.76 -6.24
N THR A 239 8.19 -4.02 -5.87
CA THR A 239 7.73 -3.91 -4.47
C THR A 239 8.46 -4.89 -3.56
N ILE A 240 8.67 -6.13 -4.02
CA ILE A 240 9.43 -7.14 -3.28
C ILE A 240 10.91 -6.73 -3.17
N ALA A 241 11.50 -6.21 -4.25
CA ALA A 241 12.86 -5.69 -4.23
C ALA A 241 13.00 -4.53 -3.23
N HIS A 242 12.05 -3.58 -3.22
CA HIS A 242 12.02 -2.49 -2.25
C HIS A 242 11.87 -3.01 -0.81
N SER A 243 11.05 -4.03 -0.59
CA SER A 243 10.93 -4.69 0.72
C SER A 243 12.25 -5.29 1.20
N ARG A 244 12.98 -5.96 0.30
CA ARG A 244 14.31 -6.53 0.60
C ARG A 244 15.37 -5.46 0.82
N TYR A 245 15.36 -4.41 0.00
CA TYR A 245 16.22 -3.25 0.18
C TYR A 245 16.06 -2.63 1.58
N LEU A 246 14.83 -2.45 2.05
CA LEU A 246 14.57 -1.93 3.40
C LEU A 246 15.11 -2.90 4.47
N LYS A 247 14.94 -4.21 4.28
CA LYS A 247 15.49 -5.20 5.20
C LYS A 247 17.02 -5.20 5.25
N GLU A 248 17.65 -5.11 4.10
CA GLU A 248 19.12 -5.14 3.98
C GLU A 248 19.78 -3.88 4.53
N ASN A 249 19.19 -2.70 4.29
CA ASN A 249 19.79 -1.42 4.65
C ASN A 249 19.35 -0.89 6.02
N PHE A 250 18.18 -1.32 6.52
CA PHE A 250 17.60 -0.80 7.77
C PHE A 250 17.18 -1.89 8.75
N GLY A 251 17.39 -3.16 8.42
CA GLY A 251 17.11 -4.29 9.32
C GLY A 251 15.64 -4.70 9.41
N THR A 252 14.72 -4.01 8.73
CA THR A 252 13.27 -4.28 8.81
C THR A 252 12.62 -4.42 7.43
N TYR A 253 11.71 -5.40 7.31
CA TYR A 253 10.76 -5.41 6.20
C TYR A 253 9.69 -4.33 6.40
N PRO A 254 8.99 -3.88 5.34
CA PRO A 254 7.85 -3.00 5.53
C PRO A 254 6.79 -3.69 6.40
N HIS A 255 6.19 -2.91 7.32
CA HIS A 255 5.09 -3.38 8.16
C HIS A 255 3.88 -3.76 7.31
N THR A 256 3.62 -3.00 6.23
CA THR A 256 2.50 -3.26 5.32
C THR A 256 2.90 -3.15 3.85
N ILE A 257 2.30 -4.02 3.04
CA ILE A 257 2.24 -3.90 1.59
C ILE A 257 0.76 -3.72 1.20
N SER A 258 0.43 -2.57 0.66
CA SER A 258 -0.91 -2.29 0.17
C SER A 258 -1.04 -2.66 -1.30
N VAL A 259 -2.15 -3.29 -1.66
CA VAL A 259 -2.41 -3.82 -3.01
C VAL A 259 -3.69 -3.24 -3.63
N PRO A 260 -3.83 -1.91 -3.73
CA PRO A 260 -5.00 -1.32 -4.38
C PRO A 260 -4.99 -1.59 -5.88
N ARG A 261 -6.15 -1.97 -6.43
CA ARG A 261 -6.36 -1.96 -7.89
C ARG A 261 -6.90 -0.60 -8.33
N PHE A 262 -6.53 -0.20 -9.53
CA PHE A 262 -7.07 0.99 -10.17
C PHE A 262 -8.61 0.96 -10.16
N ARG A 263 -9.19 2.09 -9.77
CA ARG A 263 -10.62 2.38 -9.85
C ARG A 263 -10.79 3.79 -10.38
N TYR A 264 -11.66 3.97 -11.36
CA TYR A 264 -11.94 5.30 -11.90
C TYR A 264 -12.40 6.25 -10.78
N ALA A 265 -11.86 7.44 -10.79
CA ALA A 265 -12.29 8.54 -9.93
C ALA A 265 -12.84 9.68 -10.80
N LYS A 266 -14.03 10.18 -10.46
CA LYS A 266 -14.70 11.24 -11.25
C LYS A 266 -13.78 12.44 -11.43
N GLY A 267 -13.61 12.87 -12.70
CA GLY A 267 -12.73 13.96 -13.07
C GLY A 267 -11.26 13.59 -13.22
N ALA A 268 -10.87 12.33 -13.01
CA ALA A 268 -9.58 11.82 -13.43
C ALA A 268 -9.48 11.77 -14.96
N LYS A 269 -8.27 11.90 -15.49
CA LYS A 269 -8.02 11.87 -16.95
C LYS A 269 -7.95 10.46 -17.52
N ILE A 270 -7.59 9.49 -16.67
CA ILE A 270 -7.54 8.08 -17.04
C ILE A 270 -8.79 7.42 -16.48
N GLU A 271 -9.65 6.92 -17.35
CA GLU A 271 -10.92 6.29 -16.99
C GLU A 271 -10.79 4.78 -16.84
N THR A 272 -9.95 4.16 -17.67
CA THR A 272 -9.67 2.72 -17.64
C THR A 272 -8.21 2.45 -17.34
N PRO A 273 -7.90 1.39 -16.56
CA PRO A 273 -6.51 1.06 -16.27
C PRO A 273 -5.75 0.66 -17.54
N PRO A 274 -4.57 1.24 -17.81
CA PRO A 274 -3.75 0.84 -18.96
C PRO A 274 -3.38 -0.65 -18.96
N TYR A 275 -3.19 -1.23 -17.76
CA TYR A 275 -2.83 -2.63 -17.54
C TYR A 275 -3.82 -3.29 -16.54
N PRO A 276 -5.01 -3.70 -16.99
CA PRO A 276 -6.06 -4.17 -16.09
C PRO A 276 -5.65 -5.47 -15.38
N VAL A 277 -5.95 -5.53 -14.07
CA VAL A 277 -5.69 -6.70 -13.22
C VAL A 277 -7.03 -7.36 -12.85
N ASN A 278 -7.29 -8.55 -13.40
CA ASN A 278 -8.50 -9.32 -13.09
C ASN A 278 -8.43 -10.00 -11.71
N ASN A 279 -9.50 -10.67 -11.29
CA ASN A 279 -9.57 -11.28 -9.96
C ASN A 279 -8.59 -12.47 -9.80
N PHE A 280 -8.38 -13.27 -10.84
CA PHE A 280 -7.41 -14.37 -10.82
C PHE A 280 -5.99 -13.84 -10.57
N THR A 281 -5.57 -12.85 -11.36
CA THR A 281 -4.26 -12.21 -11.23
C THR A 281 -4.12 -11.52 -9.87
N PHE A 282 -5.19 -10.87 -9.37
CA PHE A 282 -5.17 -10.21 -8.08
C PHE A 282 -4.94 -11.20 -6.91
N LYS A 283 -5.65 -12.33 -6.92
CA LYS A 283 -5.47 -13.41 -5.94
C LYS A 283 -4.03 -13.93 -5.96
N LYS A 284 -3.50 -14.18 -7.17
CA LYS A 284 -2.12 -14.60 -7.37
C LYS A 284 -1.12 -13.60 -6.78
N ILE A 285 -1.26 -12.31 -7.07
CA ILE A 285 -0.39 -11.25 -6.54
C ILE A 285 -0.37 -11.25 -5.01
N VAL A 286 -1.53 -11.33 -4.37
CA VAL A 286 -1.61 -11.34 -2.89
C VAL A 286 -0.91 -12.56 -2.30
N ALA A 287 -1.10 -13.75 -2.89
CA ALA A 287 -0.42 -14.95 -2.46
C ALA A 287 1.09 -14.87 -2.66
N VAL A 288 1.55 -14.35 -3.78
CA VAL A 288 2.99 -14.15 -4.06
C VAL A 288 3.61 -13.17 -3.05
N TYR A 289 2.95 -12.05 -2.73
CA TYR A 289 3.46 -11.16 -1.69
C TYR A 289 3.57 -11.86 -0.32
N ARG A 290 2.58 -12.70 0.04
CA ARG A 290 2.62 -13.46 1.29
C ARG A 290 3.81 -14.40 1.35
N LEU A 291 4.15 -15.07 0.25
CA LEU A 291 5.28 -16.00 0.20
C LEU A 291 6.63 -15.29 0.12
N ALA A 292 6.71 -14.18 -0.62
CA ALA A 292 7.97 -13.44 -0.83
C ALA A 292 8.37 -12.53 0.33
N VAL A 293 7.38 -11.99 1.09
CA VAL A 293 7.58 -11.10 2.25
C VAL A 293 6.66 -11.55 3.38
N PRO A 294 6.92 -12.70 4.00
CA PRO A 294 5.97 -13.39 4.87
C PRO A 294 5.57 -12.60 6.13
N THR A 295 6.40 -11.68 6.61
CA THR A 295 6.13 -10.88 7.80
C THR A 295 5.38 -9.57 7.53
N ALA A 296 5.23 -9.14 6.27
CA ALA A 296 4.48 -7.95 5.95
C ALA A 296 2.96 -8.16 6.08
N GLY A 297 2.26 -7.19 6.63
CA GLY A 297 0.81 -7.13 6.58
C GLY A 297 0.33 -6.80 5.17
N ILE A 298 -0.43 -7.69 4.52
CA ILE A 298 -0.98 -7.43 3.20
C ILE A 298 -2.35 -6.79 3.35
N VAL A 299 -2.48 -5.56 2.83
CA VAL A 299 -3.65 -4.69 3.05
C VAL A 299 -4.58 -4.69 1.84
N ILE A 300 -5.85 -5.01 2.09
CA ILE A 300 -6.92 -4.98 1.09
C ILE A 300 -7.87 -3.82 1.38
N SER A 301 -8.25 -3.11 0.34
CA SER A 301 -9.17 -1.98 0.42
C SER A 301 -10.64 -2.43 0.29
N THR A 302 -11.55 -1.73 0.98
CA THR A 302 -13.01 -1.85 0.79
C THR A 302 -13.50 -1.43 -0.60
N ARG A 303 -12.64 -0.92 -1.46
CA ARG A 303 -12.95 -0.71 -2.89
C ARG A 303 -13.11 -2.02 -3.67
N GLU A 304 -12.65 -3.14 -3.12
CA GLU A 304 -12.93 -4.46 -3.64
C GLU A 304 -14.31 -4.96 -3.19
N PRO A 305 -15.05 -5.73 -4.02
CA PRO A 305 -16.32 -6.34 -3.63
C PRO A 305 -16.17 -7.22 -2.38
N ALA A 306 -17.22 -7.29 -1.55
CA ALA A 306 -17.20 -8.05 -0.30
C ALA A 306 -16.81 -9.51 -0.52
N THR A 307 -17.40 -10.18 -1.52
CA THR A 307 -17.08 -11.57 -1.87
C THR A 307 -15.60 -11.78 -2.18
N LEU A 308 -14.99 -10.87 -2.94
CA LEU A 308 -13.56 -10.95 -3.23
C LEU A 308 -12.70 -10.68 -1.98
N ARG A 309 -13.13 -9.76 -1.10
CA ARG A 309 -12.41 -9.52 0.17
C ARG A 309 -12.40 -10.74 1.06
N ASP A 310 -13.52 -11.46 1.14
CA ASP A 310 -13.63 -12.69 1.93
C ASP A 310 -12.70 -13.78 1.36
N GLU A 311 -12.71 -13.96 0.03
CA GLU A 311 -11.83 -14.92 -0.63
C GLU A 311 -10.35 -14.60 -0.46
N ILE A 312 -9.98 -13.32 -0.60
CA ILE A 312 -8.56 -12.90 -0.62
C ILE A 312 -7.85 -13.11 0.73
N LEU A 313 -8.62 -13.23 1.82
CA LEU A 313 -8.07 -13.60 3.14
C LEU A 313 -7.42 -14.97 3.14
N TYR A 314 -7.92 -15.90 2.32
CA TYR A 314 -7.35 -17.23 2.14
C TYR A 314 -6.09 -17.20 1.27
N TYR A 315 -5.90 -16.15 0.44
CA TYR A 315 -4.70 -15.94 -0.35
C TYR A 315 -3.58 -15.20 0.41
N GLY A 316 -3.75 -14.97 1.71
CA GLY A 316 -2.68 -14.43 2.55
C GLY A 316 -2.84 -12.98 2.99
N ALA A 317 -3.94 -12.29 2.60
CA ALA A 317 -4.23 -10.97 3.16
C ALA A 317 -4.46 -11.05 4.67
N SER A 318 -3.96 -10.07 5.42
CA SER A 318 -4.02 -10.04 6.89
C SER A 318 -4.55 -8.72 7.46
N GLN A 319 -4.78 -7.73 6.61
CA GLN A 319 -5.32 -6.44 7.00
C GLN A 319 -6.40 -5.97 6.02
N ILE A 320 -7.50 -5.44 6.53
CA ILE A 320 -8.60 -4.91 5.73
C ILE A 320 -8.97 -3.53 6.24
N SER A 321 -9.09 -2.55 5.34
CA SER A 321 -9.75 -1.30 5.67
C SER A 321 -11.27 -1.50 5.75
N ALA A 322 -11.93 -0.80 6.65
CA ALA A 322 -13.37 -0.81 6.80
C ALA A 322 -13.91 0.62 6.85
N GLU A 323 -15.20 0.81 6.61
CA GLU A 323 -15.84 2.14 6.64
C GLU A 323 -15.14 3.19 5.74
N SER A 324 -14.60 2.76 4.59
CA SER A 324 -13.83 3.66 3.71
C SER A 324 -14.75 4.61 2.96
N LYS A 325 -14.75 5.87 3.41
CA LYS A 325 -15.28 7.01 2.67
C LYS A 325 -14.08 7.77 2.10
N THR A 326 -14.00 7.88 0.78
CA THR A 326 -12.81 8.44 0.10
C THR A 326 -12.83 9.96 -0.04
N SER A 327 -13.51 10.67 0.85
CA SER A 327 -13.57 12.14 0.91
C SER A 327 -13.60 12.62 2.36
N PRO A 328 -13.06 13.81 2.68
CA PRO A 328 -13.16 14.40 4.01
C PRO A 328 -14.61 14.75 4.38
N GLY A 329 -15.08 14.30 5.53
CA GLY A 329 -16.37 14.63 6.14
C GLY A 329 -17.59 13.97 5.52
#